data_9979270ff003a1cc3470267c988b33cc
#
_entry.id   9979270ff003a1cc3470267c988b33cc
#
_cell.length_a   1.000
_cell.length_b   1.000
_cell.length_c   1.000
_cell.angle_alpha   90.00
_cell.angle_beta   90.00
_cell.angle_gamma   90.00
#
_symmetry.space_group_name_H-M   'P 1'
#
loop_
_entity.id
_entity.type
_entity.pdbx_description
1 polymer ?
#
loop_
_entity_poly.entity_id
_entity_poly.type
_entity_poly.pdbx_seq_one_letter_code
_entity_poly.pdbx_strand_id
1 'polypeptide(L)'
;MPRVLRYARLLGVGVLGVSLLSGCVANNPAASHTALTVDSSAADCAVSANEAPAGSIRFTVTNSGDQVTEFYLLADDGLRIVGEAENIGPGLSRDLVVQLDAGRYFTACKPGMTGDGVGKAEFTATKTDAAATVDVDLAAQIDTANTDYSSYVSDQIDQLVTGTDSFAATYASRDDDTARSLYASTRVHWERVETIAESFGDLDPKLDLREADLEEGQNWTGWHAIEKDLWPQDAESGFEAYSAEKRAALTRQLVADTATLHDKVEGLTFTLSQRTNGAIGLLDEVATGKVTGEEETWSHTDLWDFQANVDGAKVLYDGVRPILLKTHADLAASLDTEFASLQTLLDAQRVGDGFKLYTDLTSAEIRALADQVNAVGEPLNRLTAALVL
;
A
#
# COMPACT_ATOMS: atom_id res chain seq x y z
N MET A 1 -53.93 -48.75 -54.63
CA MET A 1 -53.72 -50.21 -54.74
C MET A 1 -52.42 -50.52 -54.00
N PRO A 2 -52.24 -51.73 -53.50
CA PRO A 2 -52.50 -51.97 -52.05
C PRO A 2 -51.25 -52.56 -51.33
N ARG A 3 -51.37 -52.59 -49.99
CA ARG A 3 -50.90 -53.67 -49.08
C ARG A 3 -49.38 -53.98 -49.05
N VAL A 4 -48.75 -54.27 -47.92
CA VAL A 4 -49.06 -55.25 -46.85
C VAL A 4 -48.21 -54.95 -45.58
N LEU A 5 -48.86 -55.07 -44.45
CA LEU A 5 -48.29 -55.27 -43.10
C LEU A 5 -47.29 -56.42 -43.04
N ARG A 6 -46.24 -56.33 -42.20
CA ARG A 6 -45.87 -57.47 -41.34
C ARG A 6 -45.16 -57.00 -40.03
N TYR A 7 -45.74 -57.48 -38.96
CA TYR A 7 -45.22 -57.46 -37.59
C TYR A 7 -43.98 -58.34 -37.42
N ALA A 8 -43.06 -57.97 -36.61
CA ALA A 8 -42.23 -58.91 -35.86
C ALA A 8 -41.78 -58.30 -34.52
N ARG A 9 -41.90 -59.10 -33.52
CA ARG A 9 -41.87 -58.88 -32.07
C ARG A 9 -40.46 -58.70 -31.52
N LEU A 10 -40.39 -57.84 -30.47
CA LEU A 10 -39.76 -57.97 -29.17
C LEU A 10 -38.55 -58.88 -28.99
N LEU A 11 -37.48 -58.29 -28.46
CA LEU A 11 -36.72 -58.81 -27.32
C LEU A 11 -36.02 -57.65 -26.60
N GLY A 12 -36.44 -57.41 -25.37
CA GLY A 12 -35.84 -56.40 -24.50
C GLY A 12 -34.56 -56.97 -23.87
N VAL A 13 -33.51 -56.16 -23.87
CA VAL A 13 -32.34 -56.34 -23.02
C VAL A 13 -32.24 -55.09 -22.15
N GLY A 14 -32.54 -55.24 -20.87
CA GLY A 14 -32.35 -54.22 -19.87
C GLY A 14 -30.85 -54.07 -19.61
N VAL A 15 -30.33 -52.88 -19.89
CA VAL A 15 -29.03 -52.45 -19.40
C VAL A 15 -29.24 -51.64 -18.14
N LEU A 16 -28.87 -52.24 -17.00
CA LEU A 16 -28.75 -51.52 -15.74
C LEU A 16 -27.61 -50.47 -15.92
N GLY A 17 -28.01 -49.19 -16.04
CA GLY A 17 -27.10 -48.09 -15.98
C GLY A 17 -26.66 -47.87 -14.51
N VAL A 18 -25.44 -48.26 -14.19
CA VAL A 18 -24.76 -47.84 -12.96
C VAL A 18 -24.35 -46.39 -13.15
N SER A 19 -25.13 -45.49 -12.57
CA SER A 19 -24.75 -44.06 -12.46
C SER A 19 -23.61 -43.94 -11.46
N LEU A 20 -22.37 -43.83 -11.94
CA LEU A 20 -21.24 -43.37 -11.15
C LEU A 20 -21.46 -41.88 -10.87
N LEU A 21 -22.00 -41.58 -9.68
CA LEU A 21 -21.93 -40.25 -9.09
C LEU A 21 -20.45 -39.97 -8.77
N SER A 22 -19.73 -39.36 -9.72
CA SER A 22 -18.48 -38.72 -9.43
C SER A 22 -18.77 -37.52 -8.52
N GLY A 23 -18.76 -37.73 -7.22
CA GLY A 23 -18.70 -36.66 -6.25
C GLY A 23 -17.41 -35.92 -6.45
N CYS A 24 -17.45 -34.70 -7.03
CA CYS A 24 -16.40 -33.73 -6.84
C CYS A 24 -16.37 -33.40 -5.33
N VAL A 25 -15.49 -34.07 -4.60
CA VAL A 25 -15.10 -33.62 -3.28
C VAL A 25 -14.29 -32.37 -3.56
N ALA A 26 -14.81 -31.20 -3.18
CA ALA A 26 -14.02 -29.98 -3.13
C ALA A 26 -12.89 -30.22 -2.12
N ASN A 27 -11.70 -30.44 -2.63
CA ASN A 27 -10.51 -30.75 -1.86
C ASN A 27 -9.82 -29.46 -1.43
N ASN A 28 -10.58 -28.52 -0.90
CA ASN A 28 -10.04 -27.38 -0.15
C ASN A 28 -11.05 -27.04 0.95
N PRO A 29 -10.77 -27.26 2.23
CA PRO A 29 -11.51 -26.57 3.26
C PRO A 29 -11.19 -25.08 3.01
N ALA A 30 -12.18 -24.33 2.48
CA ALA A 30 -12.07 -22.89 2.44
C ALA A 30 -11.67 -22.44 3.84
N ALA A 31 -10.54 -21.79 3.96
CA ALA A 31 -10.16 -21.17 5.21
C ALA A 31 -11.33 -20.30 5.63
N SER A 32 -11.90 -20.54 6.81
CA SER A 32 -13.06 -19.79 7.27
C SER A 32 -12.60 -18.39 7.62
N HIS A 33 -12.78 -17.45 6.70
CA HIS A 33 -12.59 -16.05 6.99
C HIS A 33 -13.88 -15.43 7.55
N THR A 34 -13.75 -14.48 8.44
CA THR A 34 -14.87 -13.67 8.92
C THR A 34 -15.10 -12.51 7.96
N ALA A 35 -16.33 -12.35 7.49
CA ALA A 35 -16.71 -11.22 6.64
C ALA A 35 -17.57 -10.24 7.46
N LEU A 36 -17.14 -8.98 7.49
CA LEU A 36 -17.82 -7.87 8.14
C LEU A 36 -18.12 -6.78 7.12
N THR A 37 -19.21 -6.04 7.35
CA THR A 37 -19.54 -4.86 6.55
C THR A 37 -19.30 -3.60 7.35
N VAL A 38 -18.85 -2.55 6.69
CA VAL A 38 -18.65 -1.21 7.22
C VAL A 38 -19.46 -0.24 6.38
N ASP A 39 -20.25 0.61 7.02
CA ASP A 39 -20.95 1.72 6.40
C ASP A 39 -20.30 3.03 6.86
N SER A 40 -19.59 3.70 5.93
CA SER A 40 -18.96 4.99 6.18
C SER A 40 -19.87 6.10 5.68
N SER A 41 -20.30 6.95 6.60
CA SER A 41 -21.11 8.13 6.32
C SER A 41 -20.39 9.41 6.75
N ALA A 42 -20.97 10.57 6.48
CA ALA A 42 -20.40 11.86 6.91
C ALA A 42 -20.22 12.01 8.42
N ALA A 43 -20.90 11.18 9.24
CA ALA A 43 -20.95 11.36 10.70
C ALA A 43 -20.69 10.06 11.49
N ASP A 44 -20.63 8.90 10.82
CA ASP A 44 -20.53 7.60 11.49
C ASP A 44 -19.73 6.59 10.66
N CYS A 45 -19.19 5.59 11.36
CA CYS A 45 -18.46 4.45 10.83
C CYS A 45 -19.02 3.17 11.43
N ALA A 46 -20.12 2.67 10.84
CA ALA A 46 -20.86 1.56 11.40
C ALA A 46 -20.30 0.22 10.95
N VAL A 47 -19.64 -0.52 11.85
CA VAL A 47 -19.17 -1.88 11.60
C VAL A 47 -20.23 -2.89 12.04
N SER A 48 -20.48 -3.91 11.23
CA SER A 48 -21.54 -4.91 11.47
C SER A 48 -21.36 -5.75 12.75
N ALA A 49 -20.13 -5.84 13.26
CA ALA A 49 -19.81 -6.41 14.58
C ALA A 49 -18.53 -5.75 15.13
N ASN A 50 -18.46 -5.61 16.46
CA ASN A 50 -17.30 -5.07 17.16
C ASN A 50 -16.33 -6.15 17.66
N GLU A 51 -16.57 -7.42 17.31
CA GLU A 51 -15.67 -8.53 17.58
C GLU A 51 -15.71 -9.58 16.46
N ALA A 52 -14.61 -10.31 16.29
CA ALA A 52 -14.48 -11.43 15.38
C ALA A 52 -13.40 -12.40 15.88
N PRO A 53 -13.44 -13.69 15.50
CA PRO A 53 -12.31 -14.60 15.74
C PRO A 53 -11.03 -14.06 15.11
N ALA A 54 -9.90 -14.19 15.81
CA ALA A 54 -8.58 -13.90 15.28
C ALA A 54 -8.29 -14.74 14.02
N GLY A 55 -7.48 -14.22 13.11
CA GLY A 55 -7.18 -14.81 11.82
C GLY A 55 -7.56 -13.88 10.67
N SER A 56 -7.95 -14.45 9.53
CA SER A 56 -8.29 -13.67 8.33
C SER A 56 -9.68 -13.05 8.44
N ILE A 57 -9.75 -11.72 8.33
CA ILE A 57 -10.97 -10.93 8.40
C ILE A 57 -11.07 -10.06 7.14
N ARG A 58 -12.25 -10.04 6.52
CA ARG A 58 -12.56 -9.12 5.43
C ARG A 58 -13.55 -8.08 5.92
N PHE A 59 -13.22 -6.83 5.77
CA PHE A 59 -14.13 -5.70 5.91
C PHE A 59 -14.54 -5.22 4.52
N THR A 60 -15.83 -5.30 4.20
CA THR A 60 -16.36 -4.67 2.98
C THR A 60 -16.88 -3.29 3.37
N VAL A 61 -16.12 -2.27 3.00
CA VAL A 61 -16.39 -0.87 3.33
C VAL A 61 -17.22 -0.24 2.22
N THR A 62 -18.38 0.28 2.56
CA THR A 62 -19.27 1.01 1.63
C THR A 62 -19.34 2.47 2.06
N ASN A 63 -19.07 3.37 1.13
CA ASN A 63 -19.25 4.80 1.35
C ASN A 63 -20.70 5.20 1.07
N SER A 64 -21.48 5.44 2.11
CA SER A 64 -22.85 5.98 2.02
C SER A 64 -22.91 7.51 2.13
N GLY A 65 -21.77 8.16 2.31
CA GLY A 65 -21.64 9.62 2.34
C GLY A 65 -21.58 10.27 0.97
N ASP A 66 -21.30 11.55 0.95
CA ASP A 66 -21.20 12.40 -0.26
C ASP A 66 -19.78 12.87 -0.59
N GLN A 67 -18.81 12.51 0.25
CA GLN A 67 -17.38 12.78 0.07
C GLN A 67 -16.61 11.47 -0.07
N VAL A 68 -15.43 11.49 -0.65
CA VAL A 68 -14.49 10.35 -0.60
C VAL A 68 -14.21 10.03 0.87
N THR A 69 -14.08 8.77 1.20
CA THR A 69 -13.83 8.31 2.58
C THR A 69 -12.71 7.27 2.62
N GLU A 70 -12.16 7.10 3.81
CA GLU A 70 -11.23 6.06 4.18
C GLU A 70 -11.77 5.27 5.36
N PHE A 71 -11.29 4.04 5.53
CA PHE A 71 -11.56 3.19 6.68
C PHE A 71 -10.26 2.70 7.26
N TYR A 72 -10.07 2.88 8.55
CA TYR A 72 -8.89 2.47 9.31
C TYR A 72 -9.18 1.35 10.28
N LEU A 73 -8.30 0.36 10.31
CA LEU A 73 -8.13 -0.57 11.42
C LEU A 73 -6.85 -0.17 12.16
N LEU A 74 -6.98 0.30 13.39
CA LEU A 74 -5.90 0.81 14.21
C LEU A 74 -5.48 -0.21 15.27
N ALA A 75 -4.23 -0.18 15.70
CA ALA A 75 -3.71 -0.98 16.80
C ALA A 75 -4.34 -0.60 18.15
N ASP A 76 -3.92 -1.26 19.20
CA ASP A 76 -4.41 -1.07 20.58
C ASP A 76 -4.10 0.31 21.18
N ASP A 77 -3.13 1.04 20.62
CA ASP A 77 -2.85 2.46 20.93
C ASP A 77 -3.86 3.42 20.28
N GLY A 78 -4.63 2.94 19.30
CA GLY A 78 -5.61 3.71 18.56
C GLY A 78 -5.01 4.76 17.63
N LEU A 79 -3.73 4.62 17.26
CA LEU A 79 -2.98 5.55 16.42
C LEU A 79 -2.32 4.82 15.23
N ARG A 80 -1.59 3.76 15.50
CA ARG A 80 -0.87 3.01 14.47
C ARG A 80 -1.84 2.24 13.57
N ILE A 81 -1.76 2.46 12.28
CA ILE A 81 -2.58 1.79 11.28
C ILE A 81 -2.10 0.33 11.13
N VAL A 82 -3.04 -0.60 11.20
CA VAL A 82 -2.83 -2.05 10.98
C VAL A 82 -3.26 -2.43 9.58
N GLY A 83 -4.20 -1.70 9.02
CA GLY A 83 -4.67 -1.78 7.66
C GLY A 83 -5.73 -0.76 7.39
N GLU A 84 -5.84 -0.36 6.14
CA GLU A 84 -6.79 0.66 5.70
C GLU A 84 -7.37 0.34 4.33
N ALA A 85 -8.46 0.99 4.01
CA ALA A 85 -9.03 1.06 2.68
C ALA A 85 -9.29 2.53 2.34
N GLU A 86 -8.56 3.05 1.37
CA GLU A 86 -8.55 4.45 1.01
C GLU A 86 -9.39 4.74 -0.24
N ASN A 87 -9.57 6.03 -0.51
CA ASN A 87 -10.12 6.54 -1.77
C ASN A 87 -11.46 5.91 -2.17
N ILE A 88 -12.34 5.64 -1.21
CA ILE A 88 -13.66 5.07 -1.46
C ILE A 88 -14.61 6.20 -1.86
N GLY A 89 -14.91 6.32 -3.15
CA GLY A 89 -15.84 7.33 -3.66
C GLY A 89 -17.29 7.11 -3.19
N PRO A 90 -18.13 8.16 -3.20
CA PRO A 90 -19.54 8.05 -2.82
C PRO A 90 -20.29 6.94 -3.56
N GLY A 91 -20.98 6.08 -2.82
CA GLY A 91 -21.73 4.94 -3.35
C GLY A 91 -20.89 3.74 -3.78
N LEU A 92 -19.57 3.80 -3.63
CA LEU A 92 -18.67 2.70 -3.96
C LEU A 92 -18.35 1.87 -2.71
N SER A 93 -17.81 0.67 -2.95
CA SER A 93 -17.34 -0.22 -1.89
C SER A 93 -15.93 -0.73 -2.21
N ARG A 94 -15.12 -0.93 -1.17
CA ARG A 94 -13.79 -1.52 -1.24
C ARG A 94 -13.63 -2.57 -0.13
N ASP A 95 -12.90 -3.65 -0.39
CA ASP A 95 -12.58 -4.65 0.60
C ASP A 95 -11.23 -4.36 1.24
N LEU A 96 -11.16 -4.38 2.57
CA LEU A 96 -9.93 -4.49 3.35
C LEU A 96 -9.84 -5.92 3.90
N VAL A 97 -8.79 -6.63 3.53
CA VAL A 97 -8.50 -7.96 4.06
C VAL A 97 -7.29 -7.89 4.98
N VAL A 98 -7.45 -8.35 6.21
CA VAL A 98 -6.41 -8.34 7.23
C VAL A 98 -6.27 -9.71 7.88
N GLN A 99 -5.08 -9.98 8.42
CA GLN A 99 -4.83 -11.10 9.30
C GLN A 99 -4.50 -10.56 10.70
N LEU A 100 -5.38 -10.81 11.66
CA LEU A 100 -5.27 -10.27 13.01
C LEU A 100 -4.93 -11.33 14.03
N ASP A 101 -3.98 -11.02 14.90
CA ASP A 101 -3.78 -11.73 16.16
C ASP A 101 -4.91 -11.42 17.14
N ALA A 102 -5.11 -12.30 18.13
CA ALA A 102 -6.07 -12.05 19.19
C ALA A 102 -5.64 -10.82 20.00
N GLY A 103 -6.48 -9.81 20.06
CA GLY A 103 -6.15 -8.53 20.70
C GLY A 103 -7.23 -7.49 20.54
N ARG A 104 -6.93 -6.30 21.05
CA ARG A 104 -7.76 -5.12 20.94
C ARG A 104 -7.26 -4.24 19.80
N TYR A 105 -8.19 -3.72 19.03
CA TYR A 105 -8.01 -2.83 17.89
C TYR A 105 -9.05 -1.72 17.95
N PHE A 106 -8.94 -0.75 17.03
CA PHE A 106 -9.98 0.26 16.84
C PHE A 106 -10.31 0.37 15.35
N THR A 107 -11.56 0.72 15.06
CA THR A 107 -12.01 1.07 13.71
C THR A 107 -12.38 2.54 13.67
N ALA A 108 -12.15 3.20 12.53
CA ALA A 108 -12.56 4.58 12.28
C ALA A 108 -12.76 4.80 10.78
N CYS A 109 -13.62 5.75 10.41
CA CYS A 109 -13.75 6.22 9.04
C CYS A 109 -13.34 7.69 8.95
N LYS A 110 -12.86 8.15 7.77
CA LYS A 110 -12.38 9.52 7.56
C LYS A 110 -13.03 10.15 6.32
N PRO A 111 -14.29 10.60 6.44
CA PRO A 111 -14.96 11.29 5.34
C PRO A 111 -14.24 12.59 4.97
N GLY A 112 -14.02 12.81 3.68
CA GLY A 112 -13.27 13.96 3.17
C GLY A 112 -11.75 13.83 3.35
N MET A 113 -11.24 12.71 3.86
CA MET A 113 -9.81 12.40 4.04
C MET A 113 -9.07 13.39 4.95
N THR A 114 -9.78 14.15 5.78
CA THR A 114 -9.21 15.18 6.66
C THR A 114 -9.74 15.08 8.09
N GLY A 115 -8.99 15.61 9.07
CA GLY A 115 -9.37 15.64 10.49
C GLY A 115 -9.23 14.31 11.22
N ASP A 116 -9.78 14.23 12.43
CA ASP A 116 -9.62 13.09 13.35
C ASP A 116 -10.43 11.83 12.98
N GLY A 117 -11.24 11.89 11.89
CA GLY A 117 -12.16 10.84 11.52
C GLY A 117 -13.44 10.79 12.35
N VAL A 118 -14.33 9.84 12.04
CA VAL A 118 -15.64 9.65 12.71
C VAL A 118 -15.81 8.19 13.12
N GLY A 119 -16.71 7.98 14.09
CA GLY A 119 -17.16 6.64 14.49
C GLY A 119 -16.06 5.74 15.06
N LYS A 120 -14.98 6.31 15.64
CA LYS A 120 -13.91 5.52 16.25
C LYS A 120 -14.47 4.63 17.36
N ALA A 121 -14.32 3.31 17.19
CA ALA A 121 -14.86 2.30 18.09
C ALA A 121 -13.85 1.17 18.35
N GLU A 122 -13.94 0.56 19.55
CA GLU A 122 -13.14 -0.61 19.89
C GLU A 122 -13.61 -1.82 19.08
N PHE A 123 -12.65 -2.58 18.55
CA PHE A 123 -12.83 -3.85 17.87
C PHE A 123 -11.94 -4.92 18.52
N THR A 124 -12.51 -6.10 18.80
CA THR A 124 -11.77 -7.18 19.46
C THR A 124 -11.60 -8.38 18.53
N ALA A 125 -10.36 -8.75 18.24
CA ALA A 125 -10.05 -10.07 17.66
C ALA A 125 -9.98 -11.09 18.80
N THR A 126 -10.96 -11.99 18.86
CA THR A 126 -11.09 -12.96 19.95
C THR A 126 -10.22 -14.19 19.71
N LYS A 127 -9.69 -14.78 20.79
CA LYS A 127 -8.92 -16.03 20.66
C LYS A 127 -9.78 -17.12 20.04
N THR A 128 -9.18 -17.84 19.08
CA THR A 128 -9.82 -19.01 18.48
C THR A 128 -9.00 -20.25 18.82
N ASP A 129 -9.68 -21.35 19.17
CA ASP A 129 -9.07 -22.67 19.36
C ASP A 129 -8.84 -23.39 18.01
N ALA A 130 -9.36 -22.83 16.92
CA ALA A 130 -9.12 -23.35 15.58
C ALA A 130 -7.67 -22.99 15.16
N ALA A 131 -6.74 -23.90 15.42
CA ALA A 131 -5.45 -23.85 14.75
C ALA A 131 -5.74 -23.97 13.24
N ALA A 132 -5.54 -22.87 12.50
CA ALA A 132 -5.50 -22.97 11.04
C ALA A 132 -4.42 -23.98 10.70
N THR A 133 -4.78 -25.08 10.04
CA THR A 133 -3.81 -26.02 9.49
C THR A 133 -3.16 -25.36 8.30
N VAL A 134 -2.22 -24.45 8.56
CA VAL A 134 -1.39 -23.86 7.51
C VAL A 134 -0.48 -24.96 7.00
N ASP A 135 -0.42 -25.14 5.68
CA ASP A 135 0.56 -25.98 5.04
C ASP A 135 1.96 -25.57 5.52
N VAL A 136 2.73 -26.51 6.06
CA VAL A 136 4.06 -26.24 6.66
C VAL A 136 5.00 -25.60 5.63
N ASP A 137 4.91 -26.02 4.36
CA ASP A 137 5.72 -25.47 3.28
C ASP A 137 5.30 -24.03 2.93
N LEU A 138 4.01 -23.74 3.02
CA LEU A 138 3.49 -22.38 2.81
C LEU A 138 3.90 -21.45 3.96
N ALA A 139 3.79 -21.91 5.20
CA ALA A 139 4.25 -21.14 6.36
C ALA A 139 5.74 -20.77 6.24
N ALA A 140 6.59 -21.74 5.88
CA ALA A 140 8.03 -21.50 5.70
C ALA A 140 8.31 -20.50 4.55
N GLN A 141 7.52 -20.49 3.48
CA GLN A 141 7.67 -19.52 2.41
C GLN A 141 7.23 -18.12 2.85
N ILE A 142 6.15 -18.00 3.61
CA ILE A 142 5.70 -16.74 4.20
C ILE A 142 6.78 -16.20 5.15
N ASP A 143 7.34 -17.02 6.02
CA ASP A 143 8.41 -16.63 6.95
C ASP A 143 9.67 -16.15 6.20
N THR A 144 10.03 -16.83 5.11
CA THR A 144 11.14 -16.40 4.25
C THR A 144 10.86 -15.04 3.62
N ALA A 145 9.70 -14.87 2.98
CA ALA A 145 9.31 -13.60 2.37
C ALA A 145 9.27 -12.47 3.42
N ASN A 146 8.85 -12.80 4.66
CA ASN A 146 8.84 -11.86 5.77
C ASN A 146 10.25 -11.42 6.19
N THR A 147 11.16 -12.36 6.27
CA THR A 147 12.56 -12.11 6.66
C THR A 147 13.29 -11.29 5.60
N ASP A 148 13.12 -11.67 4.33
CA ASP A 148 13.76 -10.98 3.20
C ASP A 148 13.27 -9.54 3.08
N TYR A 149 11.97 -9.32 3.24
CA TYR A 149 11.41 -7.96 3.21
C TYR A 149 11.87 -7.11 4.40
N SER A 150 11.91 -7.66 5.62
CA SER A 150 12.44 -6.94 6.78
C SER A 150 13.91 -6.57 6.60
N SER A 151 14.70 -7.45 5.99
CA SER A 151 16.10 -7.17 5.67
C SER A 151 16.24 -6.06 4.63
N TYR A 152 15.38 -6.06 3.61
CA TYR A 152 15.32 -4.97 2.62
C TYR A 152 14.98 -3.63 3.27
N VAL A 153 13.98 -3.58 4.14
CA VAL A 153 13.59 -2.36 4.86
C VAL A 153 14.75 -1.83 5.71
N SER A 154 15.41 -2.71 6.50
CA SER A 154 16.57 -2.31 7.31
C SER A 154 17.69 -1.73 6.43
N ASP A 155 18.02 -2.36 5.30
CA ASP A 155 19.04 -1.87 4.37
C ASP A 155 18.68 -0.48 3.79
N GLN A 156 17.42 -0.26 3.42
CA GLN A 156 16.98 1.05 2.92
C GLN A 156 17.04 2.12 4.01
N ILE A 157 16.66 1.82 5.25
CA ILE A 157 16.74 2.77 6.36
C ILE A 157 18.19 3.08 6.73
N ASP A 158 19.12 2.11 6.69
CA ASP A 158 20.55 2.36 6.90
C ASP A 158 21.13 3.33 5.84
N GLN A 159 20.69 3.16 4.59
CA GLN A 159 21.08 4.05 3.50
C GLN A 159 20.44 5.44 3.67
N LEU A 160 19.17 5.51 4.10
CA LEU A 160 18.49 6.76 4.41
C LEU A 160 19.24 7.54 5.50
N VAL A 161 19.60 6.90 6.62
CA VAL A 161 20.35 7.53 7.72
C VAL A 161 21.68 8.12 7.20
N THR A 162 22.44 7.31 6.46
CA THR A 162 23.74 7.73 5.92
C THR A 162 23.60 8.91 4.93
N GLY A 163 22.61 8.83 4.06
CA GLY A 163 22.30 9.88 3.09
C GLY A 163 21.82 11.16 3.76
N THR A 164 20.92 11.01 4.76
CA THR A 164 20.39 12.14 5.54
C THR A 164 21.48 12.90 6.27
N ASP A 165 22.43 12.23 6.90
CA ASP A 165 23.56 12.88 7.57
C ASP A 165 24.39 13.73 6.60
N SER A 166 24.67 13.19 5.42
CA SER A 166 25.43 13.88 4.37
C SER A 166 24.66 15.07 3.79
N PHE A 167 23.40 14.88 3.48
CA PHE A 167 22.48 15.91 2.98
C PHE A 167 22.31 17.04 4.02
N ALA A 168 22.03 16.69 5.26
CA ALA A 168 21.80 17.62 6.35
C ALA A 168 23.04 18.50 6.61
N ALA A 169 24.24 17.92 6.63
CA ALA A 169 25.49 18.66 6.78
C ALA A 169 25.72 19.66 5.63
N THR A 170 25.42 19.25 4.41
CA THR A 170 25.55 20.07 3.21
C THR A 170 24.55 21.23 3.21
N TYR A 171 23.27 20.94 3.51
CA TYR A 171 22.23 21.96 3.62
C TYR A 171 22.52 22.97 4.73
N ALA A 172 22.96 22.51 5.90
CA ALA A 172 23.34 23.40 7.01
C ALA A 172 24.51 24.31 6.67
N SER A 173 25.45 23.85 5.85
CA SER A 173 26.62 24.65 5.39
C SER A 173 26.29 25.67 4.31
N ARG A 174 25.08 25.68 3.77
CA ARG A 174 24.62 26.50 2.63
C ARG A 174 25.30 26.16 1.31
N ASP A 175 25.77 24.94 1.16
CA ASP A 175 26.16 24.40 -0.15
C ASP A 175 24.91 23.86 -0.85
N ASP A 176 24.03 24.77 -1.27
CA ASP A 176 22.72 24.47 -1.78
C ASP A 176 22.78 23.67 -3.09
N ASP A 177 23.80 23.86 -3.93
CA ASP A 177 23.93 23.09 -5.17
C ASP A 177 24.25 21.62 -4.89
N THR A 178 25.15 21.35 -3.94
CA THR A 178 25.42 19.98 -3.51
C THR A 178 24.22 19.39 -2.77
N ALA A 179 23.53 20.15 -1.91
CA ALA A 179 22.33 19.69 -1.23
C ALA A 179 21.22 19.28 -2.23
N ARG A 180 20.94 20.10 -3.26
CA ARG A 180 19.99 19.76 -4.34
C ARG A 180 20.36 18.45 -5.04
N SER A 181 21.66 18.24 -5.29
CA SER A 181 22.12 17.01 -5.96
C SER A 181 21.96 15.75 -5.11
N LEU A 182 21.91 15.88 -3.79
CA LEU A 182 21.73 14.78 -2.83
C LEU A 182 20.25 14.53 -2.48
N TYR A 183 19.38 15.50 -2.70
CA TYR A 183 17.99 15.46 -2.23
C TYR A 183 17.26 14.22 -2.72
N ALA A 184 16.98 14.12 -4.01
CA ALA A 184 16.24 12.98 -4.57
C ALA A 184 16.95 11.64 -4.33
N SER A 185 18.29 11.59 -4.48
CA SER A 185 19.06 10.35 -4.29
C SER A 185 19.07 9.84 -2.84
N THR A 186 18.80 10.70 -1.87
CA THR A 186 18.65 10.29 -0.46
C THR A 186 17.19 9.90 -0.17
N ARG A 187 16.26 10.71 -0.63
CA ARG A 187 14.83 10.54 -0.39
C ARG A 187 14.28 9.23 -0.95
N VAL A 188 14.79 8.73 -2.08
CA VAL A 188 14.38 7.43 -2.65
C VAL A 188 14.46 6.25 -1.67
N HIS A 189 15.27 6.32 -0.61
CA HIS A 189 15.35 5.28 0.40
C HIS A 189 14.15 5.31 1.36
N TRP A 190 13.58 6.50 1.63
CA TRP A 190 12.32 6.66 2.33
C TRP A 190 11.17 6.12 1.47
N GLU A 191 11.05 6.59 0.25
CA GLU A 191 10.02 6.20 -0.70
C GLU A 191 9.93 4.69 -0.93
N ARG A 192 11.06 3.99 -0.93
CA ARG A 192 11.11 2.53 -1.06
C ARG A 192 10.50 1.77 0.11
N VAL A 193 10.42 2.38 1.28
CA VAL A 193 9.86 1.77 2.50
C VAL A 193 8.51 2.38 2.89
N GLU A 194 8.00 3.30 2.12
CA GLU A 194 6.75 3.99 2.36
C GLU A 194 5.54 3.05 2.40
N THR A 195 5.62 1.87 1.76
CA THR A 195 4.63 0.78 1.92
C THR A 195 4.34 0.39 3.37
N ILE A 196 5.18 0.81 4.32
CA ILE A 196 5.01 0.56 5.76
C ILE A 196 5.09 1.83 6.60
N ALA A 197 5.06 3.03 5.97
CA ALA A 197 5.17 4.33 6.64
C ALA A 197 4.17 4.51 7.78
N GLU A 198 2.94 4.08 7.58
CA GLU A 198 1.86 4.12 8.56
C GLU A 198 2.17 3.36 9.87
N SER A 199 3.06 2.37 9.80
CA SER A 199 3.54 1.63 10.97
C SER A 199 4.44 2.48 11.86
N PHE A 200 4.92 3.62 11.36
CA PHE A 200 5.83 4.51 12.09
C PHE A 200 5.09 5.58 12.91
N GLY A 201 3.76 5.68 12.75
CA GLY A 201 2.90 6.60 13.51
C GLY A 201 3.20 8.06 13.18
N ASP A 202 3.60 8.84 14.19
CA ASP A 202 3.86 10.28 14.06
C ASP A 202 5.19 10.64 13.35
N LEU A 203 5.99 9.65 12.95
CA LEU A 203 7.26 9.90 12.23
C LEU A 203 7.02 10.22 10.76
N ASP A 204 6.06 9.58 10.13
CA ASP A 204 5.71 9.83 8.74
C ASP A 204 5.40 11.33 8.50
N PRO A 205 4.41 11.97 9.13
CA PRO A 205 4.18 13.40 8.93
C PRO A 205 5.31 14.31 9.43
N LYS A 206 6.23 13.85 10.27
CA LYS A 206 7.42 14.63 10.65
C LYS A 206 8.50 14.62 9.58
N LEU A 207 8.61 13.53 8.84
CA LEU A 207 9.60 13.35 7.80
C LEU A 207 9.11 13.87 6.45
N ASP A 208 7.82 13.70 6.13
CA ASP A 208 7.33 13.77 4.75
C ASP A 208 6.07 14.60 4.51
N LEU A 209 5.54 15.32 5.51
CA LEU A 209 4.33 16.11 5.33
C LEU A 209 4.53 17.24 4.30
N ARG A 210 3.69 17.27 3.27
CA ARG A 210 3.65 18.33 2.27
C ARG A 210 3.03 19.62 2.84
N GLU A 211 3.40 20.78 2.29
CA GLU A 211 2.84 22.05 2.72
C GLU A 211 1.31 22.13 2.54
N ALA A 212 0.81 21.47 1.50
CA ALA A 212 -0.63 21.45 1.18
C ALA A 212 -1.48 20.75 2.25
N ASP A 213 -0.88 19.83 3.02
CA ASP A 213 -1.56 19.00 4.01
C ASP A 213 -1.38 19.52 5.44
N LEU A 214 -0.72 20.68 5.60
CA LEU A 214 -0.51 21.30 6.92
C LEU A 214 -1.82 21.76 7.55
N GLU A 215 -2.02 21.38 8.79
CA GLU A 215 -3.08 21.91 9.63
C GLU A 215 -2.70 23.27 10.22
N GLU A 216 -3.72 24.08 10.57
CA GLU A 216 -3.49 25.41 11.15
C GLU A 216 -2.69 25.33 12.47
N GLY A 217 -1.51 25.93 12.48
CA GLY A 217 -0.61 25.97 13.65
C GLY A 217 0.32 24.75 13.78
N GLN A 218 0.28 23.81 12.83
CA GLN A 218 1.21 22.69 12.79
C GLN A 218 2.62 23.16 12.48
N ASN A 219 3.61 22.59 13.16
CA ASN A 219 5.02 22.87 12.87
C ASN A 219 5.49 22.00 11.69
N TRP A 220 5.81 22.65 10.60
CA TRP A 220 6.26 21.97 9.39
C TRP A 220 7.75 21.65 9.47
N THR A 221 8.09 20.37 9.31
CA THR A 221 9.44 19.81 9.33
C THR A 221 9.61 18.80 8.17
N GLY A 222 10.72 18.11 8.11
CA GLY A 222 10.95 17.04 7.16
C GLY A 222 11.49 17.51 5.82
N TRP A 223 11.39 16.61 4.84
CA TRP A 223 11.99 16.75 3.53
C TRP A 223 11.42 17.94 2.76
N HIS A 224 10.10 18.06 2.64
CA HIS A 224 9.43 19.10 1.85
C HIS A 224 9.61 20.50 2.44
N ALA A 225 9.76 20.63 3.78
CA ALA A 225 10.10 21.91 4.38
C ALA A 225 11.50 22.39 3.97
N ILE A 226 12.43 21.47 3.77
CA ILE A 226 13.79 21.78 3.29
C ILE A 226 13.81 21.97 1.77
N GLU A 227 13.04 21.19 1.03
CA GLU A 227 12.86 21.30 -0.41
C GLU A 227 12.47 22.72 -0.80
N LYS A 228 11.44 23.28 -0.19
CA LYS A 228 10.98 24.65 -0.45
C LYS A 228 12.11 25.69 -0.32
N ASP A 229 12.97 25.53 0.68
CA ASP A 229 14.09 26.44 0.92
C ASP A 229 15.25 26.23 -0.07
N LEU A 230 15.40 25.02 -0.60
CA LEU A 230 16.42 24.72 -1.60
C LEU A 230 16.04 25.18 -3.01
N TRP A 231 14.75 25.29 -3.33
CA TRP A 231 14.23 25.77 -4.62
C TRP A 231 13.36 27.03 -4.45
N PRO A 232 13.90 28.12 -3.87
CA PRO A 232 13.11 29.31 -3.56
C PRO A 232 12.56 30.04 -4.80
N GLN A 233 13.13 29.79 -5.98
CA GLN A 233 12.65 30.37 -7.25
C GLN A 233 11.32 29.76 -7.72
N ASP A 234 11.00 28.54 -7.26
CA ASP A 234 9.77 27.81 -7.60
C ASP A 234 8.71 27.96 -6.50
N ALA A 235 9.06 28.60 -5.37
CA ALA A 235 8.14 28.95 -4.31
C ALA A 235 7.26 30.16 -4.67
N GLU A 236 6.23 30.41 -3.88
CA GLU A 236 5.31 31.53 -4.04
C GLU A 236 6.03 32.89 -4.02
N SER A 237 5.48 33.85 -4.75
CA SER A 237 6.05 35.21 -4.82
C SER A 237 6.18 35.84 -3.43
N GLY A 238 7.42 36.23 -3.08
CA GLY A 238 7.71 36.80 -1.76
C GLY A 238 8.23 35.80 -0.73
N PHE A 239 8.40 34.54 -1.10
CA PHE A 239 9.09 33.59 -0.23
C PHE A 239 10.54 34.03 -0.01
N GLU A 240 10.95 34.09 1.26
CA GLU A 240 12.32 34.40 1.66
C GLU A 240 13.02 33.13 2.14
N ALA A 241 14.23 32.88 1.61
CA ALA A 241 15.04 31.74 2.03
C ALA A 241 15.21 31.72 3.57
N TYR A 242 15.22 30.52 4.13
CA TYR A 242 15.27 30.37 5.58
C TYR A 242 16.55 30.93 6.23
N SER A 243 16.38 31.46 7.43
CA SER A 243 17.51 31.91 8.25
C SER A 243 18.42 30.74 8.60
N ALA A 244 19.67 31.04 8.98
CA ALA A 244 20.61 30.02 9.42
C ALA A 244 20.11 29.22 10.61
N GLU A 245 19.37 29.87 11.51
CA GLU A 245 18.76 29.26 12.70
C GLU A 245 17.67 28.27 12.30
N LYS A 246 16.78 28.63 11.36
CA LYS A 246 15.72 27.74 10.86
C LYS A 246 16.31 26.54 10.12
N ARG A 247 17.28 26.74 9.21
CA ARG A 247 17.99 25.64 8.54
C ARG A 247 18.63 24.68 9.55
N ALA A 248 19.33 25.22 10.56
CA ALA A 248 19.93 24.39 11.60
C ALA A 248 18.88 23.64 12.46
N ALA A 249 17.69 24.20 12.66
CA ALA A 249 16.60 23.53 13.36
C ALA A 249 16.03 22.38 12.51
N LEU A 250 15.70 22.63 11.25
CA LEU A 250 15.20 21.60 10.31
C LEU A 250 16.21 20.46 10.13
N THR A 251 17.50 20.79 9.96
CA THR A 251 18.59 19.81 9.87
C THR A 251 18.63 18.88 11.08
N ARG A 252 18.63 19.46 12.29
CA ARG A 252 18.66 18.64 13.53
C ARG A 252 17.42 17.79 13.69
N GLN A 253 16.25 18.30 13.31
CA GLN A 253 14.99 17.57 13.40
C GLN A 253 15.00 16.40 12.42
N LEU A 254 15.33 16.63 11.15
CA LEU A 254 15.39 15.59 10.13
C LEU A 254 16.32 14.44 10.54
N VAL A 255 17.56 14.75 10.98
CA VAL A 255 18.50 13.73 11.45
C VAL A 255 17.97 12.97 12.66
N ALA A 256 17.34 13.66 13.64
CA ALA A 256 16.79 13.03 14.83
C ALA A 256 15.58 12.12 14.52
N ASP A 257 14.70 12.55 13.60
CA ASP A 257 13.53 11.77 13.20
C ASP A 257 13.95 10.55 12.39
N THR A 258 14.92 10.70 11.47
CA THR A 258 15.48 9.57 10.72
C THR A 258 16.19 8.55 11.62
N ALA A 259 16.92 9.01 12.65
CA ALA A 259 17.52 8.12 13.64
C ALA A 259 16.44 7.39 14.49
N THR A 260 15.35 8.09 14.84
CA THR A 260 14.22 7.49 15.55
C THR A 260 13.52 6.44 14.68
N LEU A 261 13.40 6.68 13.37
CA LEU A 261 12.87 5.72 12.41
C LEU A 261 13.72 4.46 12.36
N HIS A 262 15.04 4.60 12.28
CA HIS A 262 15.98 3.47 12.32
C HIS A 262 15.78 2.61 13.58
N ASP A 263 15.76 3.23 14.77
CA ASP A 263 15.55 2.52 16.02
C ASP A 263 14.19 1.78 16.09
N LYS A 264 13.14 2.38 15.49
CA LYS A 264 11.81 1.75 15.44
C LYS A 264 11.78 0.54 14.52
N VAL A 265 12.44 0.62 13.36
CA VAL A 265 12.45 -0.48 12.36
C VAL A 265 13.11 -1.74 12.92
N GLU A 266 14.17 -1.63 13.72
CA GLU A 266 14.83 -2.78 14.34
C GLU A 266 13.90 -3.64 15.22
N GLY A 267 12.83 -3.07 15.77
CA GLY A 267 11.87 -3.75 16.64
C GLY A 267 10.56 -4.18 15.97
N LEU A 268 10.35 -3.83 14.70
CA LEU A 268 9.07 -4.07 14.03
C LEU A 268 9.03 -5.43 13.34
N THR A 269 7.89 -6.09 13.52
CA THR A 269 7.50 -7.26 12.73
C THR A 269 6.21 -6.92 11.99
N PHE A 270 6.19 -7.20 10.70
CA PHE A 270 5.02 -6.93 9.87
C PHE A 270 4.35 -8.25 9.50
N THR A 271 3.03 -8.30 9.60
CA THR A 271 2.26 -9.41 9.03
C THR A 271 2.27 -9.32 7.51
N LEU A 272 2.00 -10.45 6.85
CA LEU A 272 1.89 -10.47 5.39
C LEU A 272 0.81 -9.49 4.90
N SER A 273 -0.35 -9.44 5.58
CA SER A 273 -1.45 -8.55 5.19
C SER A 273 -1.12 -7.07 5.37
N GLN A 274 -0.41 -6.66 6.42
CA GLN A 274 0.02 -5.27 6.60
C GLN A 274 0.87 -4.80 5.43
N ARG A 275 1.84 -5.62 5.02
CA ARG A 275 2.74 -5.28 3.91
C ARG A 275 2.04 -5.25 2.57
N THR A 276 1.20 -6.26 2.27
CA THR A 276 0.49 -6.31 1.00
C THR A 276 -0.55 -5.20 0.88
N ASN A 277 -1.22 -4.83 1.98
CA ASN A 277 -2.12 -3.69 2.01
C ASN A 277 -1.36 -2.37 1.86
N GLY A 278 -0.21 -2.20 2.53
CA GLY A 278 0.62 -1.01 2.35
C GLY A 278 1.11 -0.84 0.91
N ALA A 279 1.48 -1.92 0.21
CA ALA A 279 1.83 -1.83 -1.21
C ALA A 279 0.62 -1.47 -2.10
N ILE A 280 -0.59 -1.89 -1.72
CA ILE A 280 -1.84 -1.52 -2.40
C ILE A 280 -2.10 -0.02 -2.18
N GLY A 281 -2.09 0.45 -0.91
CA GLY A 281 -2.31 1.85 -0.55
C GLY A 281 -1.31 2.77 -1.26
N LEU A 282 -0.01 2.44 -1.17
CA LEU A 282 1.04 3.22 -1.82
C LEU A 282 0.83 3.40 -3.33
N LEU A 283 0.50 2.34 -4.07
CA LEU A 283 0.25 2.47 -5.51
C LEU A 283 -1.09 3.16 -5.83
N ASP A 284 -2.08 3.08 -4.94
CA ASP A 284 -3.30 3.89 -5.04
C ASP A 284 -2.99 5.38 -4.83
N GLU A 285 -2.11 5.72 -3.89
CA GLU A 285 -1.62 7.09 -3.68
C GLU A 285 -0.84 7.61 -4.88
N VAL A 286 0.09 6.83 -5.41
CA VAL A 286 0.79 7.17 -6.66
C VAL A 286 -0.19 7.44 -7.79
N ALA A 287 -1.25 6.64 -7.92
CA ALA A 287 -2.25 6.77 -8.98
C ALA A 287 -3.15 8.01 -8.84
N THR A 288 -3.41 8.47 -7.62
CA THR A 288 -4.35 9.56 -7.33
C THR A 288 -3.68 10.89 -7.04
N GLY A 289 -2.51 10.89 -6.40
CA GLY A 289 -1.75 12.06 -5.95
C GLY A 289 -0.44 12.22 -6.72
N LYS A 290 0.57 11.41 -6.42
CA LYS A 290 1.96 11.58 -6.91
C LYS A 290 2.07 11.66 -8.44
N VAL A 291 1.17 10.99 -9.19
CA VAL A 291 1.07 11.08 -10.66
C VAL A 291 0.65 12.46 -11.17
N THR A 292 0.27 13.39 -10.32
CA THR A 292 -0.03 14.79 -10.70
C THR A 292 1.19 15.69 -10.62
N GLY A 293 2.29 15.22 -10.01
CA GLY A 293 3.51 16.01 -9.75
C GLY A 293 3.36 16.94 -8.55
N GLU A 294 2.55 16.55 -7.58
CA GLU A 294 2.33 17.34 -6.36
C GLU A 294 3.26 16.99 -5.21
N GLU A 295 3.96 15.85 -5.31
CA GLU A 295 4.85 15.38 -4.26
C GLU A 295 6.05 16.31 -4.11
N GLU A 296 6.78 16.50 -5.17
CA GLU A 296 7.99 17.32 -5.21
C GLU A 296 7.68 18.71 -5.81
N THR A 297 6.93 19.50 -5.06
CA THR A 297 6.34 20.78 -5.52
C THR A 297 7.37 21.79 -6.05
N TRP A 298 8.59 21.79 -5.53
CA TRP A 298 9.62 22.79 -5.87
C TRP A 298 10.81 22.20 -6.62
N SER A 299 11.20 20.98 -6.30
CA SER A 299 12.31 20.29 -6.96
C SER A 299 11.90 19.66 -8.28
N HIS A 300 10.62 19.28 -8.40
CA HIS A 300 10.05 18.52 -9.52
C HIS A 300 10.73 17.17 -9.76
N THR A 301 11.23 16.56 -8.67
CA THR A 301 11.92 15.26 -8.73
C THR A 301 10.98 14.06 -8.52
N ASP A 302 9.68 14.23 -8.66
CA ASP A 302 8.62 13.23 -8.45
C ASP A 302 8.88 11.87 -9.11
N LEU A 303 9.56 11.82 -10.26
CA LEU A 303 9.86 10.55 -10.93
C LEU A 303 10.86 9.67 -10.16
N TRP A 304 11.70 10.25 -9.29
CA TRP A 304 12.56 9.46 -8.39
C TRP A 304 11.73 8.79 -7.33
N ASP A 305 10.77 9.51 -6.75
CA ASP A 305 9.85 9.02 -5.74
C ASP A 305 8.92 7.97 -6.32
N PHE A 306 8.34 8.25 -7.47
CA PHE A 306 7.51 7.30 -8.20
C PHE A 306 8.26 5.97 -8.49
N GLN A 307 9.50 6.04 -9.01
CA GLN A 307 10.30 4.82 -9.23
C GLN A 307 10.57 4.09 -7.91
N ALA A 308 10.87 4.81 -6.85
CA ALA A 308 11.18 4.22 -5.54
C ALA A 308 9.95 3.54 -4.92
N ASN A 309 8.77 4.13 -5.03
CA ASN A 309 7.51 3.51 -4.60
C ASN A 309 7.21 2.22 -5.38
N VAL A 310 7.41 2.25 -6.71
CA VAL A 310 7.26 1.04 -7.55
C VAL A 310 8.28 -0.02 -7.16
N ASP A 311 9.54 0.36 -6.88
CA ASP A 311 10.58 -0.56 -6.40
C ASP A 311 10.15 -1.25 -5.11
N GLY A 312 9.66 -0.49 -4.11
CA GLY A 312 9.20 -1.00 -2.82
C GLY A 312 8.04 -1.98 -2.95
N ALA A 313 7.00 -1.62 -3.69
CA ALA A 313 5.86 -2.48 -3.98
C ALA A 313 6.28 -3.75 -4.75
N LYS A 314 7.21 -3.61 -5.71
CA LYS A 314 7.73 -4.73 -6.51
C LYS A 314 8.55 -5.71 -5.68
N VAL A 315 9.42 -5.24 -4.79
CA VAL A 315 10.21 -6.12 -3.89
C VAL A 315 9.29 -6.94 -3.01
N LEU A 316 8.24 -6.34 -2.48
CA LEU A 316 7.23 -7.05 -1.71
C LEU A 316 6.53 -8.12 -2.56
N TYR A 317 6.05 -7.76 -3.74
CA TYR A 317 5.41 -8.70 -4.67
C TYR A 317 6.35 -9.86 -5.02
N ASP A 318 7.60 -9.59 -5.36
CA ASP A 318 8.58 -10.61 -5.73
C ASP A 318 8.81 -11.62 -4.59
N GLY A 319 8.80 -11.18 -3.34
CA GLY A 319 8.90 -12.05 -2.18
C GLY A 319 7.74 -13.04 -2.04
N VAL A 320 6.51 -12.63 -2.39
CA VAL A 320 5.31 -13.49 -2.31
C VAL A 320 4.95 -14.18 -3.63
N ARG A 321 5.58 -13.80 -4.74
CA ARG A 321 5.33 -14.37 -6.06
C ARG A 321 5.46 -15.91 -6.13
N PRO A 322 6.45 -16.56 -5.46
CA PRO A 322 6.52 -18.03 -5.44
C PRO A 322 5.31 -18.71 -4.82
N ILE A 323 4.64 -18.04 -3.88
CA ILE A 323 3.40 -18.51 -3.24
C ILE A 323 2.26 -18.39 -4.25
N LEU A 324 2.10 -17.23 -4.89
CA LEU A 324 1.05 -16.98 -5.90
C LEU A 324 1.14 -17.93 -7.09
N LEU A 325 2.33 -18.27 -7.55
CA LEU A 325 2.53 -19.22 -8.65
C LEU A 325 1.94 -20.61 -8.37
N LYS A 326 1.81 -21.00 -7.10
CA LYS A 326 1.22 -22.27 -6.69
C LYS A 326 -0.29 -22.21 -6.54
N THR A 327 -0.82 -21.05 -6.10
CA THR A 327 -2.22 -20.89 -5.70
C THR A 327 -3.03 -20.04 -6.67
N HIS A 328 -2.42 -19.03 -7.27
CA HIS A 328 -3.06 -18.00 -8.11
C HIS A 328 -2.14 -17.59 -9.28
N ALA A 329 -1.71 -18.56 -10.10
CA ALA A 329 -0.73 -18.35 -11.17
C ALA A 329 -1.15 -17.25 -12.18
N ASP A 330 -2.44 -17.14 -12.47
CA ASP A 330 -2.97 -16.09 -13.38
C ASP A 330 -2.80 -14.68 -12.77
N LEU A 331 -2.96 -14.55 -11.46
CA LEU A 331 -2.72 -13.27 -10.76
C LEU A 331 -1.23 -12.91 -10.80
N ALA A 332 -0.35 -13.88 -10.54
CA ALA A 332 1.09 -13.66 -10.65
C ALA A 332 1.49 -13.22 -12.07
N ALA A 333 0.97 -13.87 -13.12
CA ALA A 333 1.24 -13.51 -14.50
C ALA A 333 0.73 -12.10 -14.87
N SER A 334 -0.43 -11.71 -14.33
CA SER A 334 -0.96 -10.36 -14.51
C SER A 334 -0.04 -9.32 -13.87
N LEU A 335 0.33 -9.50 -12.60
CA LEU A 335 1.25 -8.59 -11.89
C LEU A 335 2.61 -8.50 -12.58
N ASP A 336 3.20 -9.63 -13.01
CA ASP A 336 4.46 -9.63 -13.77
C ASP A 336 4.36 -8.73 -15.01
N THR A 337 3.26 -8.83 -15.76
CA THR A 337 3.02 -8.06 -16.99
C THR A 337 2.89 -6.57 -16.70
N GLU A 338 2.07 -6.21 -15.72
CA GLU A 338 1.76 -4.80 -15.44
C GLU A 338 2.95 -4.08 -14.81
N PHE A 339 3.69 -4.71 -13.89
CA PHE A 339 4.93 -4.14 -13.35
C PHE A 339 6.00 -3.94 -14.45
N ALA A 340 6.16 -4.91 -15.37
CA ALA A 340 7.11 -4.77 -16.47
C ALA A 340 6.73 -3.64 -17.44
N SER A 341 5.43 -3.46 -17.67
CA SER A 341 4.92 -2.38 -18.52
C SER A 341 5.15 -1.01 -17.86
N LEU A 342 4.89 -0.89 -16.55
CA LEU A 342 5.15 0.35 -15.78
C LEU A 342 6.64 0.68 -15.78
N GLN A 343 7.50 -0.30 -15.52
CA GLN A 343 8.96 -0.10 -15.57
C GLN A 343 9.43 0.40 -16.94
N THR A 344 8.84 -0.12 -18.02
CA THR A 344 9.17 0.34 -19.39
C THR A 344 8.84 1.81 -19.59
N LEU A 345 7.72 2.29 -19.03
CA LEU A 345 7.34 3.71 -19.12
C LEU A 345 8.26 4.60 -18.27
N LEU A 346 8.63 4.15 -17.07
CA LEU A 346 9.57 4.87 -16.19
C LEU A 346 10.97 4.93 -16.83
N ASP A 347 11.45 3.83 -17.39
CA ASP A 347 12.75 3.77 -18.08
C ASP A 347 12.82 4.73 -19.28
N ALA A 348 11.70 4.97 -19.96
CA ALA A 348 11.63 5.93 -21.06
C ALA A 348 11.81 7.41 -20.59
N GLN A 349 11.66 7.67 -19.29
CA GLN A 349 11.85 9.00 -18.69
C GLN A 349 13.26 9.21 -18.12
N ARG A 350 14.13 8.22 -18.19
CA ARG A 350 15.51 8.33 -17.65
C ARG A 350 16.37 9.32 -18.45
N VAL A 351 17.16 10.10 -17.70
CA VAL A 351 18.18 11.02 -18.22
C VAL A 351 19.44 10.85 -17.39
N GLY A 352 20.52 10.35 -18.00
CA GLY A 352 21.74 9.99 -17.26
C GLY A 352 21.46 8.91 -16.21
N ASP A 353 21.89 9.17 -14.98
CA ASP A 353 21.65 8.27 -13.83
C ASP A 353 20.31 8.55 -13.10
N GLY A 354 19.56 9.56 -13.56
CA GLY A 354 18.30 9.98 -12.95
C GLY A 354 17.13 9.99 -13.94
N PHE A 355 16.24 10.97 -13.76
CA PHE A 355 15.04 11.14 -14.57
C PHE A 355 14.94 12.58 -15.10
N LYS A 356 14.00 12.80 -16.03
CA LYS A 356 13.52 14.15 -16.35
C LYS A 356 12.85 14.76 -15.11
N LEU A 357 12.87 16.08 -15.01
CA LEU A 357 11.99 16.75 -14.06
C LEU A 357 10.54 16.53 -14.46
N TYR A 358 9.64 16.46 -13.48
CA TYR A 358 8.23 16.18 -13.73
C TYR A 358 7.60 17.22 -14.67
N THR A 359 8.01 18.48 -14.54
CA THR A 359 7.58 19.58 -15.41
C THR A 359 8.01 19.45 -16.87
N ASP A 360 8.99 18.60 -17.18
CA ASP A 360 9.44 18.31 -18.54
C ASP A 360 8.61 17.21 -19.22
N LEU A 361 7.71 16.57 -18.50
CA LEU A 361 6.84 15.55 -19.05
C LEU A 361 5.72 16.15 -19.88
N THR A 362 5.40 15.51 -20.98
CA THR A 362 4.21 15.82 -21.75
C THR A 362 2.95 15.26 -21.07
N SER A 363 1.79 15.89 -21.31
CA SER A 363 0.51 15.36 -20.81
C SER A 363 0.19 13.93 -21.31
N ALA A 364 0.81 13.47 -22.40
CA ALA A 364 0.66 12.12 -22.89
C ALA A 364 1.51 11.13 -22.06
N GLU A 365 2.73 11.52 -21.67
CA GLU A 365 3.60 10.73 -20.80
C GLU A 365 2.99 10.59 -19.40
N ILE A 366 2.51 11.69 -18.81
CA ILE A 366 1.82 11.70 -17.52
C ILE A 366 0.61 10.76 -17.55
N ARG A 367 -0.23 10.88 -18.59
CA ARG A 367 -1.40 10.00 -18.71
C ARG A 367 -1.01 8.53 -18.87
N ALA A 368 0.04 8.23 -19.63
CA ALA A 368 0.49 6.86 -19.82
C ALA A 368 1.00 6.25 -18.50
N LEU A 369 1.70 7.03 -17.67
CA LEU A 369 2.11 6.62 -16.32
C LEU A 369 0.89 6.39 -15.44
N ALA A 370 -0.06 7.33 -15.38
CA ALA A 370 -1.30 7.21 -14.60
C ALA A 370 -2.12 5.98 -14.99
N ASP A 371 -2.36 5.77 -16.29
CA ASP A 371 -3.11 4.62 -16.80
C ASP A 371 -2.40 3.30 -16.42
N GLN A 372 -1.07 3.26 -16.45
CA GLN A 372 -0.31 2.05 -16.15
C GLN A 372 -0.21 1.76 -14.64
N VAL A 373 -0.13 2.78 -13.77
CA VAL A 373 -0.21 2.57 -12.31
C VAL A 373 -1.57 1.97 -11.95
N ASN A 374 -2.64 2.51 -12.49
CA ASN A 374 -3.99 1.93 -12.31
C ASN A 374 -4.06 0.48 -12.81
N ALA A 375 -3.40 0.16 -13.93
CA ALA A 375 -3.35 -1.21 -14.46
C ALA A 375 -2.59 -2.18 -13.52
N VAL A 376 -1.55 -1.71 -12.81
CA VAL A 376 -0.89 -2.49 -11.73
C VAL A 376 -1.81 -2.61 -10.52
N GLY A 377 -2.49 -1.55 -10.11
CA GLY A 377 -3.37 -1.51 -8.96
C GLY A 377 -4.51 -2.53 -9.04
N GLU A 378 -5.09 -2.74 -10.22
CA GLU A 378 -6.19 -3.70 -10.44
C GLU A 378 -5.86 -5.14 -9.96
N PRO A 379 -4.79 -5.81 -10.42
CA PRO A 379 -4.42 -7.11 -9.89
C PRO A 379 -3.82 -7.03 -8.48
N LEU A 380 -3.13 -5.94 -8.11
CA LEU A 380 -2.50 -5.78 -6.80
C LEU A 380 -3.55 -5.74 -5.69
N ASN A 381 -4.69 -5.09 -5.89
CA ASN A 381 -5.83 -5.06 -4.96
C ASN A 381 -6.37 -6.46 -4.58
N ARG A 382 -6.00 -7.50 -5.32
CA ARG A 382 -6.36 -8.90 -5.04
C ARG A 382 -5.28 -9.65 -4.27
N LEU A 383 -4.10 -9.05 -4.09
CA LEU A 383 -2.91 -9.73 -3.57
C LEU A 383 -3.12 -10.24 -2.15
N THR A 384 -3.54 -9.37 -1.23
CA THR A 384 -3.77 -9.75 0.18
C THR A 384 -4.78 -10.88 0.29
N ALA A 385 -5.93 -10.76 -0.38
CA ALA A 385 -6.97 -11.79 -0.36
C ALA A 385 -6.47 -13.13 -0.92
N ALA A 386 -5.66 -13.11 -1.99
CA ALA A 386 -5.11 -14.32 -2.61
C ALA A 386 -4.08 -15.06 -1.72
N LEU A 387 -3.48 -14.37 -0.76
CA LEU A 387 -2.45 -14.91 0.13
C LEU A 387 -2.99 -15.34 1.50
N VAL A 388 -4.07 -14.68 2.00
CA VAL A 388 -4.53 -14.90 3.38
C VAL A 388 -5.95 -15.44 3.50
N LEU A 389 -6.75 -15.50 2.43
CA LEU A 389 -8.08 -16.12 2.38
C LEU A 389 -8.06 -17.47 1.69
#